data_be9d80dcd9ca3eec5a794c9b7f97d884
#
_entry.id   be9d80dcd9ca3eec5a794c9b7f97d884
#
_cell.length_a   1.000
_cell.length_b   1.000
_cell.length_c   1.000
_cell.angle_alpha   90.00
_cell.angle_beta   90.00
_cell.angle_gamma   90.00
#
_symmetry.space_group_name_H-M   'P 1'
#
loop_
_entity.id
_entity.type
_entity.pdbx_description
1 polymer ?
#
loop_
_entity_poly.entity_id
_entity_poly.type
_entity_poly.pdbx_seq_one_letter_code
_entity_poly.pdbx_strand_id
1 'polypeptide(L)'
;ERTCRSPGPDGRVLAQDDINRRLIAAAQAGMTVVRLKGGDPFIFGRGSEEAAALADAGIPYEIVPGITAATAAGEYAGISLTHREIASAVAFVTGHEDPTKSGRSVDYEHLAKFSGTLVFYMGLHRLAHIVESLIDAGKDPATPACVIGRATTPRQQTVTAPLRELPAAVTAAHLRPPSLIIIGECVTMREKIAWFEDKPLFGRRIGITRPSKQAGSAVDRALELGAEPVLMPTIQILPPSDWSEIDSTLGRLADFDWVIFTSANGVSG
;
A
#
# COMPACT_ATOMS: atom_id res chain seq x y z
N GLU A 1 -18.08 -5.77 4.00
CA GLU A 1 -17.87 -5.35 5.39
C GLU A 1 -16.40 -5.03 5.62
N ARG A 2 -16.12 -3.90 6.29
CA ARG A 2 -14.75 -3.43 6.51
C ARG A 2 -14.20 -4.05 7.79
N THR A 3 -13.46 -5.13 7.68
CA THR A 3 -12.75 -5.76 8.81
C THR A 3 -11.27 -5.38 8.75
N CYS A 4 -10.90 -4.14 9.04
CA CYS A 4 -9.50 -3.74 9.10
C CYS A 4 -9.11 -3.35 10.53
N ARG A 5 -7.82 -3.46 10.84
CA ARG A 5 -7.24 -2.98 12.11
C ARG A 5 -7.18 -1.44 12.22
N SER A 6 -7.59 -0.72 11.19
CA SER A 6 -7.82 0.71 11.31
C SER A 6 -9.06 0.95 12.15
N PRO A 7 -9.07 1.98 13.02
CA PRO A 7 -10.25 2.29 13.81
C PRO A 7 -11.50 2.43 12.93
N GLY A 8 -12.57 1.77 13.33
CA GLY A 8 -13.88 1.95 12.73
C GLY A 8 -14.43 3.37 12.97
N PRO A 9 -15.63 3.67 12.46
CA PRO A 9 -16.30 4.95 12.75
C PRO A 9 -16.49 5.22 14.25
N ASP A 10 -16.51 4.14 15.05
CA ASP A 10 -16.61 4.14 16.52
C ASP A 10 -15.24 4.27 17.23
N GLY A 11 -14.16 4.45 16.48
CA GLY A 11 -12.79 4.53 17.02
C GLY A 11 -12.21 3.20 17.51
N ARG A 12 -12.93 2.09 17.40
CA ARG A 12 -12.45 0.77 17.88
C ARG A 12 -11.64 0.05 16.82
N VAL A 13 -10.52 -0.53 17.26
CA VAL A 13 -9.70 -1.46 16.46
C VAL A 13 -10.19 -2.87 16.74
N LEU A 14 -10.55 -3.63 15.72
CA LEU A 14 -10.93 -5.02 15.88
C LEU A 14 -9.75 -5.87 16.37
N ALA A 15 -9.98 -6.66 17.40
CA ALA A 15 -9.03 -7.69 17.81
C ALA A 15 -8.92 -8.79 16.73
N GLN A 16 -7.79 -9.49 16.67
CA GLN A 16 -7.61 -10.55 15.68
C GLN A 16 -8.65 -11.66 15.81
N ASP A 17 -8.99 -12.02 17.04
CA ASP A 17 -10.01 -13.05 17.32
C ASP A 17 -11.40 -12.65 16.82
N ASP A 18 -11.73 -11.36 16.83
CA ASP A 18 -12.97 -10.87 16.26
C ASP A 18 -13.00 -11.01 14.74
N ILE A 19 -11.85 -10.77 14.08
CA ILE A 19 -11.70 -10.98 12.64
C ILE A 19 -11.87 -12.45 12.33
N ASN A 20 -11.18 -13.34 13.03
CA ASN A 20 -11.25 -14.78 12.83
C ASN A 20 -12.69 -15.29 13.03
N ARG A 21 -13.37 -14.88 14.11
CA ARG A 21 -14.77 -15.27 14.36
C ARG A 21 -15.71 -14.82 13.22
N ARG A 22 -15.53 -13.61 12.68
CA ARG A 22 -16.35 -13.11 11.56
C ARG A 22 -16.12 -13.89 10.28
N LEU A 23 -14.87 -14.24 9.96
CA LEU A 23 -14.55 -15.05 8.79
C LEU A 23 -15.21 -16.42 8.88
N ILE A 24 -15.09 -17.08 10.04
CA ILE A 24 -15.70 -18.39 10.32
C ILE A 24 -17.23 -18.32 10.23
N ALA A 25 -17.85 -17.36 10.91
CA ALA A 25 -19.31 -17.23 10.92
C ALA A 25 -19.89 -16.98 9.50
N ALA A 26 -19.23 -16.14 8.72
CA ALA A 26 -19.67 -15.86 7.34
C ALA A 26 -19.54 -17.08 6.44
N ALA A 27 -18.44 -17.84 6.54
CA ALA A 27 -18.24 -19.07 5.77
C ALA A 27 -19.25 -20.16 6.18
N GLN A 28 -19.51 -20.34 7.48
CA GLN A 28 -20.52 -21.29 7.99
C GLN A 28 -21.95 -20.94 7.55
N ALA A 29 -22.21 -19.64 7.29
CA ALA A 29 -23.47 -19.19 6.71
C ALA A 29 -23.57 -19.46 5.17
N GLY A 30 -22.59 -20.16 4.59
CA GLY A 30 -22.58 -20.52 3.16
C GLY A 30 -22.09 -19.40 2.24
N MET A 31 -21.47 -18.34 2.77
CA MET A 31 -20.96 -17.25 1.95
C MET A 31 -19.53 -17.54 1.44
N THR A 32 -19.25 -17.11 0.21
CA THR A 32 -17.86 -16.98 -0.27
C THR A 32 -17.25 -15.73 0.35
N VAL A 33 -16.22 -15.92 1.18
CA VAL A 33 -15.59 -14.84 1.93
C VAL A 33 -14.24 -14.48 1.33
N VAL A 34 -14.03 -13.21 0.97
CA VAL A 34 -12.74 -12.70 0.51
C VAL A 34 -12.13 -11.81 1.59
N ARG A 35 -10.99 -12.24 2.14
CA ARG A 35 -10.19 -11.46 3.09
C ARG A 35 -9.12 -10.67 2.35
N LEU A 36 -9.43 -9.43 1.94
CA LEU A 36 -8.50 -8.56 1.24
C LEU A 36 -7.44 -8.00 2.22
N LYS A 37 -6.16 -8.06 1.81
CA LYS A 37 -5.01 -7.59 2.58
C LYS A 37 -4.18 -6.59 1.76
N GLY A 38 -3.44 -5.72 2.42
CA GLY A 38 -2.65 -4.66 1.77
C GLY A 38 -1.23 -5.07 1.41
N GLY A 39 -1.01 -6.32 1.00
CA GLY A 39 0.29 -6.87 0.64
C GLY A 39 0.25 -8.38 0.71
N ASP A 40 1.41 -9.03 0.89
CA ASP A 40 1.45 -10.47 1.10
C ASP A 40 0.78 -10.84 2.44
N PRO A 41 -0.15 -11.82 2.46
CA PRO A 41 -0.90 -12.17 3.66
C PRO A 41 -0.02 -12.80 4.76
N PHE A 42 1.10 -13.44 4.41
CA PHE A 42 1.95 -14.16 5.36
C PHE A 42 3.16 -13.35 5.83
N ILE A 43 3.53 -12.27 5.15
CA ILE A 43 4.62 -11.39 5.58
C ILE A 43 4.08 -10.28 6.49
N PHE A 44 4.18 -10.48 7.80
CA PHE A 44 3.67 -9.57 8.85
C PHE A 44 2.18 -9.20 8.70
N GLY A 45 1.43 -9.99 7.92
CA GLY A 45 0.01 -9.79 7.64
C GLY A 45 -0.93 -10.59 8.53
N ARG A 46 -0.43 -11.46 9.41
CA ARG A 46 -1.21 -12.38 10.27
C ARG A 46 -2.14 -13.33 9.50
N GLY A 47 -1.91 -13.51 8.19
CA GLY A 47 -2.72 -14.41 7.38
C GLY A 47 -2.63 -15.88 7.80
N SER A 48 -1.49 -16.29 8.35
CA SER A 48 -1.32 -17.65 8.89
C SER A 48 -2.20 -17.90 10.12
N GLU A 49 -2.43 -16.90 10.97
CA GLU A 49 -3.33 -17.01 12.12
C GLU A 49 -4.80 -17.10 11.65
N GLU A 50 -5.17 -16.33 10.63
CA GLU A 50 -6.50 -16.39 10.00
C GLU A 50 -6.72 -17.76 9.32
N ALA A 51 -5.74 -18.27 8.59
CA ALA A 51 -5.78 -19.59 7.94
C ALA A 51 -5.87 -20.74 8.95
N ALA A 52 -5.09 -20.69 10.02
CA ALA A 52 -5.13 -21.70 11.08
C ALA A 52 -6.52 -21.75 11.73
N ALA A 53 -7.12 -20.60 12.05
CA ALA A 53 -8.46 -20.55 12.63
C ALA A 53 -9.55 -21.12 11.69
N LEU A 54 -9.42 -20.94 10.37
CA LEU A 54 -10.32 -21.54 9.37
C LEU A 54 -10.11 -23.05 9.28
N ALA A 55 -8.86 -23.51 9.28
CA ALA A 55 -8.52 -24.94 9.27
C ALA A 55 -9.09 -25.67 10.50
N ASP A 56 -8.90 -25.08 11.69
CA ASP A 56 -9.41 -25.62 12.96
C ASP A 56 -10.96 -25.71 12.96
N ALA A 57 -11.62 -24.79 12.24
CA ALA A 57 -13.07 -24.80 12.06
C ALA A 57 -13.54 -25.72 10.90
N GLY A 58 -12.64 -26.43 10.20
CA GLY A 58 -12.97 -27.32 9.07
C GLY A 58 -13.44 -26.57 7.81
N ILE A 59 -13.11 -25.28 7.66
CA ILE A 59 -13.51 -24.45 6.54
C ILE A 59 -12.42 -24.49 5.45
N PRO A 60 -12.73 -24.86 4.21
CA PRO A 60 -11.77 -24.80 3.11
C PRO A 60 -11.43 -23.36 2.78
N TYR A 61 -10.16 -23.11 2.47
CA TYR A 61 -9.65 -21.79 2.12
C TYR A 61 -8.52 -21.88 1.08
N GLU A 62 -8.26 -20.76 0.43
CA GLU A 62 -7.12 -20.56 -0.47
C GLU A 62 -6.34 -19.34 -0.03
N ILE A 63 -5.01 -19.38 -0.23
CA ILE A 63 -4.12 -18.22 0.00
C ILE A 63 -3.62 -17.73 -1.34
N VAL A 64 -3.96 -16.49 -1.66
CA VAL A 64 -3.45 -15.80 -2.84
C VAL A 64 -2.23 -14.96 -2.41
N PRO A 65 -1.01 -15.24 -2.92
CA PRO A 65 0.17 -14.44 -2.61
C PRO A 65 0.01 -12.99 -3.07
N GLY A 66 0.69 -12.10 -2.38
CA GLY A 66 0.70 -10.67 -2.72
C GLY A 66 2.11 -10.10 -2.70
N ILE A 67 2.26 -8.89 -3.22
CA ILE A 67 3.53 -8.18 -3.18
C ILE A 67 3.70 -7.60 -1.78
N THR A 68 4.72 -8.07 -1.05
CA THR A 68 5.01 -7.53 0.27
C THR A 68 5.51 -6.09 0.18
N ALA A 69 5.20 -5.28 1.19
CA ALA A 69 5.55 -3.86 1.22
C ALA A 69 7.05 -3.59 1.03
N ALA A 70 7.94 -4.48 1.50
CA ALA A 70 9.38 -4.34 1.30
C ALA A 70 9.76 -4.33 -0.18
N THR A 71 9.25 -5.29 -0.95
CA THR A 71 9.53 -5.39 -2.39
C THR A 71 9.01 -4.16 -3.12
N ALA A 72 7.72 -3.84 -2.92
CA ALA A 72 7.12 -2.69 -3.59
C ALA A 72 7.80 -1.36 -3.22
N ALA A 73 8.13 -1.15 -1.95
CA ALA A 73 8.80 0.07 -1.50
C ALA A 73 10.22 0.20 -2.07
N GLY A 74 10.98 -0.89 -2.08
CA GLY A 74 12.32 -0.92 -2.68
C GLY A 74 12.27 -0.55 -4.15
N GLU A 75 11.42 -1.20 -4.94
CA GLU A 75 11.29 -0.95 -6.38
C GLU A 75 10.87 0.49 -6.68
N TYR A 76 9.88 1.02 -5.98
CA TYR A 76 9.39 2.39 -6.19
C TYR A 76 10.35 3.46 -5.66
N ALA A 77 11.21 3.13 -4.70
CA ALA A 77 12.26 4.02 -4.23
C ALA A 77 13.57 3.91 -5.05
N GLY A 78 13.64 2.98 -6.02
CA GLY A 78 14.87 2.72 -6.75
C GLY A 78 15.94 2.03 -5.90
N ILE A 79 15.53 1.12 -5.02
CA ILE A 79 16.43 0.36 -4.13
C ILE A 79 16.18 -1.12 -4.37
N SER A 80 17.13 -1.81 -4.99
CA SER A 80 17.10 -3.27 -5.07
C SER A 80 17.44 -3.87 -3.71
N LEU A 81 16.57 -4.70 -3.16
CA LEU A 81 16.82 -5.34 -1.85
C LEU A 81 17.94 -6.39 -1.90
N THR A 82 18.21 -6.93 -3.09
CA THR A 82 19.34 -7.83 -3.36
C THR A 82 20.07 -7.37 -4.60
N HIS A 83 21.37 -7.61 -4.66
CA HIS A 83 22.16 -7.30 -5.85
C HIS A 83 23.34 -8.27 -5.94
N ARG A 84 23.64 -8.76 -7.12
CA ARG A 84 24.64 -9.81 -7.34
C ARG A 84 26.00 -9.50 -6.69
N GLU A 85 26.40 -8.24 -6.70
CA GLU A 85 27.73 -7.81 -6.22
C GLU A 85 27.67 -7.14 -4.84
N ILE A 86 26.48 -6.71 -4.38
CA ILE A 86 26.34 -5.88 -3.18
C ILE A 86 25.73 -6.65 -2.01
N ALA A 87 24.61 -7.37 -2.24
CA ALA A 87 23.89 -8.06 -1.19
C ALA A 87 23.19 -9.32 -1.72
N SER A 88 23.67 -10.48 -1.30
CA SER A 88 23.12 -11.78 -1.70
C SER A 88 21.95 -12.23 -0.84
N ALA A 89 21.59 -11.47 0.20
CA ALA A 89 20.54 -11.84 1.15
C ALA A 89 19.75 -10.61 1.60
N VAL A 90 18.49 -10.84 1.99
CA VAL A 90 17.61 -9.85 2.60
C VAL A 90 16.95 -10.46 3.83
N ALA A 91 16.87 -9.69 4.91
CA ALA A 91 16.15 -10.06 6.11
C ALA A 91 14.97 -9.12 6.35
N PHE A 92 13.75 -9.67 6.46
CA PHE A 92 12.56 -8.94 6.86
C PHE A 92 12.40 -9.07 8.38
N VAL A 93 12.37 -7.95 9.07
CA VAL A 93 12.35 -7.87 10.53
C VAL A 93 11.16 -7.03 10.97
N THR A 94 10.48 -7.42 12.05
CA THR A 94 9.50 -6.54 12.68
C THR A 94 10.18 -5.55 13.63
N GLY A 95 9.92 -4.26 13.48
CA GLY A 95 10.34 -3.25 14.47
C GLY A 95 9.36 -3.12 15.64
N HIS A 96 8.23 -3.82 15.58
CA HIS A 96 7.23 -3.85 16.65
C HIS A 96 7.37 -5.15 17.44
N GLU A 97 8.04 -5.08 18.58
CA GLU A 97 8.09 -6.18 19.53
C GLU A 97 6.96 -6.04 20.54
N ASP A 98 6.30 -7.15 20.81
CA ASP A 98 5.31 -7.25 21.87
C ASP A 98 6.05 -7.41 23.23
N PRO A 99 6.03 -6.41 24.11
CA PRO A 99 6.77 -6.46 25.38
C PRO A 99 6.28 -7.57 26.32
N THR A 100 5.13 -8.18 26.02
CA THR A 100 4.55 -9.27 26.84
C THR A 100 5.07 -10.65 26.42
N LYS A 101 5.75 -10.75 25.27
CA LYS A 101 6.32 -12.02 24.78
C LYS A 101 7.70 -12.25 25.38
N SER A 102 7.79 -13.05 26.45
CA SER A 102 9.05 -13.51 26.99
C SER A 102 9.78 -14.40 25.97
N GLY A 103 11.04 -14.05 25.62
CA GLY A 103 11.99 -14.93 24.96
C GLY A 103 12.07 -14.88 23.43
N ARG A 104 11.48 -13.90 22.74
CA ARG A 104 11.62 -13.70 21.29
C ARG A 104 11.81 -12.22 20.93
N SER A 105 12.83 -11.61 21.51
CA SER A 105 13.29 -10.29 21.06
C SER A 105 14.07 -10.42 19.74
N VAL A 106 14.09 -9.32 18.98
CA VAL A 106 14.95 -9.21 17.79
C VAL A 106 16.39 -9.33 18.22
N ASP A 107 17.12 -10.26 17.60
CA ASP A 107 18.54 -10.49 17.87
C ASP A 107 19.39 -9.46 17.10
N TYR A 108 19.65 -8.31 17.72
CA TYR A 108 20.43 -7.23 17.12
C TYR A 108 21.90 -7.60 16.92
N GLU A 109 22.47 -8.51 17.71
CA GLU A 109 23.86 -8.94 17.55
C GLU A 109 24.06 -9.72 16.24
N HIS A 110 23.12 -10.62 15.91
CA HIS A 110 23.14 -11.33 14.63
C HIS A 110 22.79 -10.42 13.46
N LEU A 111 21.83 -9.49 13.63
CA LEU A 111 21.46 -8.54 12.59
C LEU A 111 22.58 -7.52 12.29
N ALA A 112 23.34 -7.09 13.30
CA ALA A 112 24.47 -6.19 13.08
C ALA A 112 25.54 -6.82 12.18
N LYS A 113 25.78 -8.13 12.32
CA LYS A 113 26.74 -8.92 11.53
C LYS A 113 26.19 -9.37 10.17
N PHE A 114 24.90 -9.18 9.91
CA PHE A 114 24.29 -9.59 8.65
C PHE A 114 24.83 -8.76 7.50
N SER A 115 25.38 -9.44 6.49
CA SER A 115 26.04 -8.80 5.33
C SER A 115 25.08 -8.42 4.19
N GLY A 116 23.77 -8.73 4.34
CA GLY A 116 22.74 -8.40 3.38
C GLY A 116 21.98 -7.12 3.72
N THR A 117 20.85 -6.96 3.07
CA THR A 117 19.93 -5.84 3.31
C THR A 117 18.97 -6.16 4.46
N LEU A 118 18.87 -5.30 5.45
CA LEU A 118 17.88 -5.38 6.51
C LEU A 118 16.66 -4.52 6.16
N VAL A 119 15.46 -5.07 6.31
CA VAL A 119 14.21 -4.33 6.11
C VAL A 119 13.32 -4.44 7.33
N PHE A 120 13.12 -3.32 8.03
CA PHE A 120 12.27 -3.28 9.22
C PHE A 120 10.87 -2.79 8.87
N TYR A 121 9.88 -3.60 9.21
CA TYR A 121 8.46 -3.26 9.16
C TYR A 121 8.03 -2.66 10.50
N MET A 122 7.09 -1.72 10.48
CA MET A 122 6.49 -1.13 11.69
C MET A 122 7.51 -0.52 12.67
N GLY A 123 8.70 -0.15 12.18
CA GLY A 123 9.82 0.28 13.02
C GLY A 123 9.91 1.79 13.26
N LEU A 124 9.11 2.64 12.59
CA LEU A 124 9.34 4.08 12.60
C LEU A 124 9.35 4.69 14.01
N HIS A 125 8.41 4.31 14.87
CA HIS A 125 8.34 4.82 16.25
C HIS A 125 9.51 4.35 17.14
N ARG A 126 10.24 3.34 16.70
CA ARG A 126 11.40 2.77 17.38
C ARG A 126 12.70 2.98 16.58
N LEU A 127 12.68 3.84 15.57
CA LEU A 127 13.83 4.04 14.66
C LEU A 127 15.13 4.35 15.42
N ALA A 128 15.09 5.27 16.39
CA ALA A 128 16.26 5.60 17.19
C ALA A 128 16.80 4.37 17.95
N HIS A 129 15.93 3.62 18.61
CA HIS A 129 16.30 2.39 19.32
C HIS A 129 16.85 1.31 18.36
N ILE A 130 16.24 1.10 17.19
CA ILE A 130 16.73 0.14 16.19
C ILE A 130 18.16 0.52 15.75
N VAL A 131 18.38 1.80 15.46
CA VAL A 131 19.69 2.32 15.02
C VAL A 131 20.73 2.17 16.13
N GLU A 132 20.43 2.61 17.34
CA GLU A 132 21.31 2.48 18.51
C GLU A 132 21.66 1.02 18.77
N SER A 133 20.66 0.12 18.83
CA SER A 133 20.89 -1.31 19.07
C SER A 133 21.77 -1.97 18.01
N LEU A 134 21.61 -1.61 16.74
CA LEU A 134 22.47 -2.13 15.66
C LEU A 134 23.91 -1.61 15.78
N ILE A 135 24.09 -0.33 16.07
CA ILE A 135 25.43 0.29 16.22
C ILE A 135 26.14 -0.28 17.45
N ASP A 136 25.46 -0.38 18.59
CA ASP A 136 26.00 -0.95 19.82
C ASP A 136 26.39 -2.42 19.64
N ALA A 137 25.67 -3.14 18.80
CA ALA A 137 25.98 -4.51 18.40
C ALA A 137 27.09 -4.63 17.32
N GLY A 138 27.65 -3.50 16.87
CA GLY A 138 28.83 -3.46 16.00
C GLY A 138 28.53 -3.20 14.52
N LYS A 139 27.33 -2.78 14.15
CA LYS A 139 27.07 -2.34 12.77
C LYS A 139 27.71 -0.98 12.53
N ASP A 140 28.35 -0.82 11.36
CA ASP A 140 29.01 0.44 10.99
C ASP A 140 27.98 1.59 10.99
N PRO A 141 28.21 2.66 11.79
CA PRO A 141 27.37 3.86 11.80
C PRO A 141 27.25 4.58 10.46
N ALA A 142 28.19 4.36 9.54
CA ALA A 142 28.19 4.93 8.20
C ALA A 142 27.38 4.06 7.20
N THR A 143 26.90 2.88 7.58
CA THR A 143 26.10 2.01 6.70
C THR A 143 24.97 2.82 6.06
N PRO A 144 24.81 2.79 4.71
CA PRO A 144 23.72 3.45 4.03
C PRO A 144 22.36 2.95 4.53
N ALA A 145 21.45 3.87 4.79
CA ALA A 145 20.14 3.53 5.29
C ALA A 145 19.06 4.50 4.74
N CYS A 146 17.83 4.05 4.69
CA CYS A 146 16.71 4.91 4.32
C CYS A 146 15.42 4.56 5.05
N VAL A 147 14.51 5.53 5.10
CA VAL A 147 13.10 5.31 5.45
C VAL A 147 12.24 5.73 4.29
N ILE A 148 11.33 4.84 3.88
CA ILE A 148 10.38 5.10 2.80
C ILE A 148 8.98 5.16 3.42
N GLY A 149 8.37 6.34 3.37
CA GLY A 149 7.01 6.57 3.80
C GLY A 149 6.03 6.54 2.64
N ARG A 150 4.84 5.96 2.83
CA ARG A 150 3.73 5.91 1.86
C ARG A 150 4.19 5.45 0.47
N ALA A 151 5.06 4.45 0.44
CA ALA A 151 5.61 3.89 -0.79
C ALA A 151 4.53 3.59 -1.83
N THR A 152 4.88 3.66 -3.12
CA THR A 152 4.02 3.40 -4.28
C THR A 152 2.90 4.42 -4.51
N THR A 153 2.79 5.42 -3.68
CA THR A 153 1.77 6.48 -3.84
C THR A 153 2.41 7.79 -4.30
N PRO A 154 1.64 8.70 -4.90
CA PRO A 154 2.13 10.05 -5.20
C PRO A 154 2.60 10.87 -3.99
N ARG A 155 2.38 10.35 -2.78
CA ARG A 155 2.84 10.93 -1.51
C ARG A 155 4.04 10.20 -0.92
N GLN A 156 4.70 9.36 -1.72
CA GLN A 156 5.93 8.70 -1.28
C GLN A 156 6.96 9.74 -0.85
N GLN A 157 7.64 9.44 0.24
CA GLN A 157 8.74 10.23 0.75
C GLN A 157 9.87 9.30 1.12
N THR A 158 11.04 9.49 0.53
CA THR A 158 12.22 8.69 0.80
C THR A 158 13.29 9.57 1.43
N VAL A 159 13.73 9.21 2.63
CA VAL A 159 14.80 9.87 3.37
C VAL A 159 15.98 8.92 3.45
N THR A 160 17.12 9.30 2.89
CA THR A 160 18.39 8.55 2.93
C THR A 160 19.41 9.27 3.79
N ALA A 161 20.15 8.51 4.59
CA ALA A 161 21.25 9.02 5.40
C ALA A 161 22.15 7.86 5.84
N PRO A 162 23.38 8.12 6.32
CA PRO A 162 24.13 7.15 7.12
C PRO A 162 23.29 6.69 8.32
N LEU A 163 23.46 5.42 8.72
CA LEU A 163 22.64 4.78 9.77
C LEU A 163 22.53 5.66 11.03
N ARG A 164 23.65 6.20 11.50
CA ARG A 164 23.68 7.07 12.69
C ARG A 164 22.83 8.31 12.57
N GLU A 165 22.76 8.90 11.38
CA GLU A 165 22.08 10.17 11.13
C GLU A 165 20.60 10.00 10.76
N LEU A 166 20.20 8.77 10.42
CA LEU A 166 18.86 8.48 9.89
C LEU A 166 17.72 8.93 10.81
N PRO A 167 17.77 8.76 12.16
CA PRO A 167 16.69 9.21 13.04
C PRO A 167 16.50 10.74 13.00
N ALA A 168 17.59 11.51 12.99
CA ALA A 168 17.53 12.96 12.90
C ALA A 168 17.00 13.43 11.54
N ALA A 169 17.47 12.82 10.44
CA ALA A 169 17.03 13.13 9.09
C ALA A 169 15.52 12.85 8.90
N VAL A 170 15.04 11.73 9.41
CA VAL A 170 13.61 11.33 9.34
C VAL A 170 12.75 12.28 10.17
N THR A 171 13.22 12.71 11.34
CA THR A 171 12.53 13.69 12.18
C THR A 171 12.43 15.05 11.49
N ALA A 172 13.52 15.54 10.91
CA ALA A 172 13.55 16.79 10.16
C ALA A 172 12.65 16.78 8.94
N ALA A 173 12.52 15.63 8.27
CA ALA A 173 11.63 15.44 7.12
C ALA A 173 10.15 15.24 7.52
N HIS A 174 9.82 15.18 8.80
CA HIS A 174 8.46 14.93 9.31
C HIS A 174 7.80 13.68 8.72
N LEU A 175 8.59 12.65 8.39
CA LEU A 175 8.10 11.41 7.79
C LEU A 175 7.18 10.68 8.75
N ARG A 176 6.06 10.16 8.23
CA ARG A 176 5.02 9.51 9.02
C ARG A 176 4.69 8.10 8.50
N PRO A 177 4.16 7.23 9.35
CA PRO A 177 3.65 5.93 8.92
C PRO A 177 2.51 6.07 7.88
N PRO A 178 2.26 5.02 7.05
CA PRO A 178 3.01 3.76 6.99
C PRO A 178 4.38 3.94 6.36
N SER A 179 5.39 3.23 6.88
CA SER A 179 6.77 3.34 6.39
C SER A 179 7.57 2.06 6.61
N LEU A 180 8.67 1.95 5.87
CA LEU A 180 9.67 0.89 5.98
C LEU A 180 11.04 1.51 6.19
N ILE A 181 11.91 0.80 6.94
CA ILE A 181 13.30 1.15 7.12
C ILE A 181 14.13 0.13 6.35
N ILE A 182 15.05 0.58 5.50
CA ILE A 182 15.98 -0.28 4.75
C ILE A 182 17.40 0.12 5.13
N ILE A 183 18.23 -0.86 5.49
CA ILE A 183 19.61 -0.65 5.93
C ILE A 183 20.52 -1.59 5.14
N GLY A 184 21.55 -1.06 4.51
CA GLY A 184 22.53 -1.81 3.76
C GLY A 184 22.99 -1.09 2.50
N GLU A 185 24.09 -1.58 1.91
CA GLU A 185 24.75 -0.97 0.75
C GLU A 185 23.83 -0.83 -0.48
N CYS A 186 22.81 -1.66 -0.61
CA CYS A 186 21.85 -1.56 -1.72
C CYS A 186 21.08 -0.23 -1.74
N VAL A 187 21.04 0.51 -0.64
CA VAL A 187 20.41 1.85 -0.58
C VAL A 187 21.10 2.84 -1.55
N THR A 188 22.40 2.69 -1.77
CA THR A 188 23.18 3.56 -2.68
C THR A 188 22.73 3.44 -4.14
N MET A 189 22.10 2.34 -4.52
CA MET A 189 21.59 2.16 -5.89
C MET A 189 20.53 3.18 -6.27
N ARG A 190 19.81 3.73 -5.29
CA ARG A 190 18.80 4.76 -5.50
C ARG A 190 19.33 5.94 -6.31
N GLU A 191 20.58 6.34 -6.14
CA GLU A 191 21.20 7.45 -6.88
C GLU A 191 21.19 7.24 -8.40
N LYS A 192 21.15 5.96 -8.83
CA LYS A 192 21.21 5.59 -10.25
C LYS A 192 19.87 5.17 -10.83
N ILE A 193 19.01 4.56 -10.02
CA ILE A 193 17.81 3.88 -10.52
C ILE A 193 16.49 4.38 -9.91
N ALA A 194 16.52 5.50 -9.16
CA ALA A 194 15.28 6.18 -8.78
C ALA A 194 14.52 6.60 -10.05
N TRP A 195 13.21 6.41 -10.05
CA TRP A 195 12.38 6.67 -11.23
C TRP A 195 11.00 7.22 -10.90
N PHE A 196 10.42 6.78 -9.78
CA PHE A 196 9.02 7.08 -9.49
C PHE A 196 8.83 8.52 -9.02
N GLU A 197 9.75 9.01 -8.20
CA GLU A 197 9.72 10.38 -7.66
C GLU A 197 10.12 11.43 -8.72
N ASP A 198 10.74 10.99 -9.84
CA ASP A 198 11.12 11.84 -10.97
C ASP A 198 9.98 12.01 -11.99
N LYS A 199 8.83 11.39 -11.78
CA LYS A 199 7.69 11.56 -12.68
C LYS A 199 7.21 13.00 -12.71
N PRO A 200 6.76 13.51 -13.89
CA PRO A 200 6.48 14.94 -14.12
C PRO A 200 5.48 15.57 -13.14
N LEU A 201 4.53 14.79 -12.66
CA LEU A 201 3.48 15.24 -11.75
C LEU A 201 3.57 14.60 -10.37
N PHE A 202 4.71 13.99 -10.03
CA PHE A 202 4.91 13.40 -8.71
C PHE A 202 4.66 14.44 -7.59
N GLY A 203 3.94 14.00 -6.57
CA GLY A 203 3.57 14.86 -5.44
C GLY A 203 2.46 15.89 -5.72
N ARG A 204 1.95 15.95 -6.95
CA ARG A 204 0.86 16.85 -7.30
C ARG A 204 -0.51 16.18 -7.10
N ARG A 205 -1.49 16.96 -6.66
CA ARG A 205 -2.90 16.54 -6.58
C ARG A 205 -3.65 17.17 -7.74
N ILE A 206 -4.37 16.37 -8.51
CA ILE A 206 -5.12 16.84 -9.68
C ILE A 206 -6.60 16.57 -9.49
N GLY A 207 -7.40 17.64 -9.42
CA GLY A 207 -8.85 17.57 -9.40
C GLY A 207 -9.40 17.18 -10.78
N ILE A 208 -10.21 16.12 -10.84
CA ILE A 208 -10.88 15.65 -12.04
C ILE A 208 -12.37 15.89 -11.87
N THR A 209 -12.92 16.81 -12.65
CA THR A 209 -14.31 17.29 -12.53
C THR A 209 -15.29 16.53 -13.42
N ARG A 210 -14.80 15.61 -14.26
CA ARG A 210 -15.65 14.77 -15.12
C ARG A 210 -16.57 13.86 -14.30
N PRO A 211 -17.74 13.48 -14.86
CA PRO A 211 -18.58 12.45 -14.26
C PRO A 211 -17.79 11.19 -13.92
N SER A 212 -18.04 10.57 -12.78
CA SER A 212 -17.25 9.45 -12.27
C SER A 212 -17.12 8.29 -13.29
N LYS A 213 -18.17 7.99 -14.05
CA LYS A 213 -18.16 6.96 -15.10
C LYS A 213 -17.23 7.27 -16.28
N GLN A 214 -16.89 8.55 -16.48
CA GLN A 214 -16.05 9.03 -17.61
C GLN A 214 -14.66 9.49 -17.16
N ALA A 215 -14.34 9.37 -15.88
CA ALA A 215 -13.08 9.86 -15.31
C ALA A 215 -11.91 8.88 -15.49
N GLY A 216 -12.15 7.61 -15.85
CA GLY A 216 -11.15 6.54 -15.82
C GLY A 216 -9.85 6.90 -16.54
N SER A 217 -9.92 7.27 -17.82
CA SER A 217 -8.72 7.61 -18.61
C SER A 217 -7.93 8.81 -18.05
N ALA A 218 -8.61 9.77 -17.44
CA ALA A 218 -7.95 10.92 -16.81
C ALA A 218 -7.28 10.52 -15.48
N VAL A 219 -7.90 9.62 -14.73
CA VAL A 219 -7.33 9.01 -13.51
C VAL A 219 -6.07 8.24 -13.87
N ASP A 220 -6.15 7.33 -14.85
CA ASP A 220 -5.02 6.50 -15.28
C ASP A 220 -3.86 7.39 -15.75
N ARG A 221 -4.14 8.40 -16.54
CA ARG A 221 -3.12 9.34 -17.03
C ARG A 221 -2.47 10.14 -15.89
N ALA A 222 -3.23 10.58 -14.91
CA ALA A 222 -2.70 11.25 -13.73
C ALA A 222 -1.76 10.32 -12.94
N LEU A 223 -2.17 9.07 -12.71
CA LEU A 223 -1.35 8.07 -12.02
C LEU A 223 -0.08 7.72 -12.80
N GLU A 224 -0.16 7.53 -14.11
CA GLU A 224 1.01 7.31 -14.97
C GLU A 224 2.06 8.41 -14.83
N LEU A 225 1.62 9.66 -14.72
CA LEU A 225 2.48 10.83 -14.55
C LEU A 225 2.92 11.07 -13.09
N GLY A 226 2.49 10.24 -12.15
CA GLY A 226 2.86 10.30 -10.74
C GLY A 226 2.00 11.23 -9.88
N ALA A 227 0.87 11.71 -10.39
CA ALA A 227 -0.04 12.55 -9.62
C ALA A 227 -1.01 11.75 -8.73
N GLU A 228 -1.55 12.41 -7.70
CA GLU A 228 -2.69 11.93 -6.93
C GLU A 228 -4.00 12.45 -7.59
N PRO A 229 -4.79 11.59 -8.27
CA PRO A 229 -6.08 12.01 -8.82
C PRO A 229 -7.11 12.16 -7.69
N VAL A 230 -7.82 13.28 -7.71
CA VAL A 230 -8.94 13.57 -6.79
C VAL A 230 -10.21 13.71 -7.62
N LEU A 231 -11.10 12.75 -7.51
CA LEU A 231 -12.39 12.83 -8.21
C LEU A 231 -13.29 13.89 -7.55
N MET A 232 -13.70 14.87 -8.34
CA MET A 232 -14.54 15.99 -7.92
C MET A 232 -15.65 16.20 -8.95
N PRO A 233 -16.52 15.20 -9.21
CA PRO A 233 -17.53 15.30 -10.26
C PRO A 233 -18.48 16.48 -9.99
N THR A 234 -18.58 17.38 -10.96
CA THR A 234 -19.43 18.58 -10.85
C THR A 234 -20.81 18.37 -11.47
N ILE A 235 -20.99 17.30 -12.25
CA ILE A 235 -22.26 16.94 -12.87
C ILE A 235 -22.54 15.44 -12.67
N GLN A 236 -23.80 15.13 -12.57
CA GLN A 236 -24.32 13.75 -12.58
C GLN A 236 -25.27 13.59 -13.76
N ILE A 237 -25.06 12.56 -14.55
CA ILE A 237 -25.95 12.20 -15.65
C ILE A 237 -27.00 11.26 -15.11
N LEU A 238 -28.23 11.68 -15.17
CA LEU A 238 -29.39 10.90 -14.73
C LEU A 238 -30.28 10.58 -15.93
N PRO A 239 -30.99 9.46 -15.92
CA PRO A 239 -32.06 9.21 -16.90
C PRO A 239 -33.14 10.29 -16.76
N PRO A 240 -33.83 10.61 -17.82
CA PRO A 240 -34.98 11.52 -17.75
C PRO A 240 -36.04 10.98 -16.79
N SER A 241 -36.71 11.89 -16.09
CA SER A 241 -37.83 11.52 -15.18
C SER A 241 -39.08 11.07 -15.93
N ASP A 242 -39.22 11.47 -17.20
CA ASP A 242 -40.31 11.09 -18.10
C ASP A 242 -39.72 10.75 -19.47
N TRP A 243 -40.02 9.57 -19.95
CA TRP A 243 -39.60 9.03 -21.25
C TRP A 243 -40.64 9.20 -22.36
N SER A 244 -41.88 9.67 -22.07
CA SER A 244 -43.01 9.67 -23.00
C SER A 244 -42.72 10.42 -24.28
N GLU A 245 -42.08 11.56 -24.25
CA GLU A 245 -41.69 12.35 -25.41
C GLU A 245 -40.63 11.63 -26.25
N ILE A 246 -39.66 11.03 -25.59
CA ILE A 246 -38.56 10.27 -26.22
C ILE A 246 -39.17 9.05 -26.92
N ASP A 247 -39.97 8.26 -26.22
CA ASP A 247 -40.61 7.05 -26.75
C ASP A 247 -41.55 7.38 -27.95
N SER A 248 -42.32 8.47 -27.82
CA SER A 248 -43.14 8.97 -28.92
C SER A 248 -42.34 9.38 -30.17
N THR A 249 -41.18 10.00 -29.95
CA THR A 249 -40.29 10.41 -31.03
C THR A 249 -39.57 9.22 -31.66
N LEU A 250 -39.11 8.27 -30.84
CA LEU A 250 -38.52 7.01 -31.32
C LEU A 250 -39.52 6.17 -32.12
N GLY A 251 -40.80 6.17 -31.74
CA GLY A 251 -41.86 5.50 -32.49
C GLY A 251 -42.08 6.08 -33.90
N ARG A 252 -41.62 7.29 -34.15
CA ARG A 252 -41.68 7.97 -35.44
C ARG A 252 -40.33 8.19 -36.08
N LEU A 253 -39.32 7.38 -35.72
CA LEU A 253 -37.93 7.55 -36.19
C LEU A 253 -37.83 7.57 -37.74
N ALA A 254 -38.69 6.86 -38.42
CA ALA A 254 -38.76 6.82 -39.88
C ALA A 254 -39.17 8.16 -40.53
N ASP A 255 -39.74 9.09 -39.77
CA ASP A 255 -40.15 10.41 -40.25
C ASP A 255 -38.96 11.41 -40.31
N PHE A 256 -37.80 11.03 -39.81
CA PHE A 256 -36.61 11.89 -39.74
C PHE A 256 -35.55 11.44 -40.76
N ASP A 257 -34.92 12.41 -41.43
CA ASP A 257 -33.79 12.14 -42.34
C ASP A 257 -32.48 11.92 -41.56
N TRP A 258 -32.36 12.47 -40.35
CA TRP A 258 -31.13 12.44 -39.53
C TRP A 258 -31.47 12.26 -38.05
N VAL A 259 -30.63 11.46 -37.38
CA VAL A 259 -30.55 11.38 -35.91
C VAL A 259 -29.18 11.88 -35.47
N ILE A 260 -29.11 12.93 -34.66
CA ILE A 260 -27.89 13.57 -34.25
C ILE A 260 -27.68 13.36 -32.74
N PHE A 261 -26.62 12.68 -32.37
CA PHE A 261 -26.21 12.54 -30.99
C PHE A 261 -25.11 13.59 -30.67
N THR A 262 -25.38 14.47 -29.74
CA THR A 262 -24.43 15.53 -29.35
C THR A 262 -23.39 15.11 -28.31
N SER A 263 -23.55 13.92 -27.72
CA SER A 263 -22.61 13.33 -26.76
C SER A 263 -22.72 11.81 -26.72
N ALA A 264 -21.67 11.15 -26.22
CA ALA A 264 -21.67 9.72 -25.97
C ALA A 264 -22.77 9.28 -24.98
N ASN A 265 -23.21 10.18 -24.09
CA ASN A 265 -24.26 9.88 -23.12
C ASN A 265 -25.65 9.74 -23.79
N GLY A 266 -25.91 10.44 -24.89
CA GLY A 266 -27.12 10.33 -25.64
C GLY A 266 -27.21 9.02 -26.45
N VAL A 267 -26.11 8.30 -26.62
CA VAL A 267 -26.07 6.99 -27.32
C VAL A 267 -26.26 5.84 -26.33
N SER A 268 -25.86 6.01 -25.08
CA SER A 268 -25.84 4.95 -24.07
C SER A 268 -26.95 5.03 -23.02
N GLY A 269 -27.83 6.00 -23.16
CA GLY A 269 -28.98 6.27 -22.27
C GLY A 269 -30.25 5.51 -22.62
#